data_f5985ebb5e6524ff5689f657003c47ba
#
_entry.id   f5985ebb5e6524ff5689f657003c47ba
#
_cell.length_a   1.000
_cell.length_b   1.000
_cell.length_c   1.000
_cell.angle_alpha   90.00
_cell.angle_beta   90.00
_cell.angle_gamma   90.00
#
_symmetry.space_group_name_H-M   'P 1'
#
loop_
_entity.id
_entity.type
_entity.pdbx_description
1 polymer ?
#
loop_
_entity_poly.entity_id
_entity_poly.type
_entity_poly.pdbx_seq_one_letter_code
_entity_poly.pdbx_strand_id
1 'polypeptide(L)'
;MKTIGVKIITFLSVFLLMSAVWSCTEADEDVAVDEKYTYRMHLEGGLTGTYHSETKAVAWEDETVIYLQFMKDSYSVTGVAEYDYDEDVWIVEVDEELDETDAGNCEAYYFADPVSATSLKVHLNENSAVYGDQQAVYSLKGDQLVVKGYLTPMTSRIRFHGVPGTMVEVSGMLFYSLYNLTQNKFTECTDKIQVQLNEEGWSEHIYAVFADQEKREMVFYDEGKRGFVRSFPSTVLTVGTSGYLNVPTLEAMEGWTVVNVDNMQEVTLPQFGEVAVLEARSKSIKVSAAISDLGNGNLLEMGFICSTSSKPTFENGKKYSCEPSMDVLCRLRGLEPAVRYYLVAYAVNERGFSCSRAIRFETGSEDDESVSVDFDEYDEDENWGGDTPSDGSDLEKDDYPDDENWN
;
A
#
# COMPACT_ATOMS: atom_id res chain seq x y z
N MET A 1 -11.94 8.71 58.37
CA MET A 1 -12.78 7.59 57.98
C MET A 1 -13.77 8.08 56.94
N LYS A 2 -13.42 8.03 55.69
CA LYS A 2 -14.35 8.12 54.55
C LYS A 2 -13.98 6.99 53.58
N THR A 3 -14.93 6.26 53.30
CA THR A 3 -15.14 5.03 52.64
C THR A 3 -14.36 4.96 51.30
N ILE A 4 -13.31 4.14 51.26
CA ILE A 4 -12.71 3.59 50.06
C ILE A 4 -13.47 2.29 49.78
N GLY A 5 -14.25 2.30 48.78
CA GLY A 5 -14.97 1.10 48.36
C GLY A 5 -16.12 1.49 47.45
N VAL A 6 -15.90 1.45 46.14
CA VAL A 6 -16.96 1.14 45.14
C VAL A 6 -16.42 1.23 43.70
N LYS A 7 -15.14 1.12 43.42
CA LYS A 7 -14.69 1.07 42.00
C LYS A 7 -14.07 -0.27 41.54
N ILE A 8 -14.01 -1.29 42.43
CA ILE A 8 -13.43 -2.61 42.09
C ILE A 8 -14.42 -3.53 41.33
N ILE A 9 -15.67 -3.11 41.13
CA ILE A 9 -16.75 -4.00 40.63
C ILE A 9 -16.93 -3.94 39.12
N THR A 10 -16.36 -2.98 38.42
CA THR A 10 -16.63 -2.82 36.97
C THR A 10 -15.75 -3.69 36.07
N PHE A 11 -14.60 -4.13 36.52
CA PHE A 11 -13.71 -5.00 35.74
C PHE A 11 -14.19 -6.48 35.68
N LEU A 12 -15.09 -6.91 36.56
CA LEU A 12 -15.59 -8.28 36.60
C LEU A 12 -16.78 -8.57 35.67
N SER A 13 -17.31 -7.58 34.96
CA SER A 13 -18.56 -7.75 34.21
C SER A 13 -18.40 -8.08 32.72
N VAL A 14 -17.24 -7.93 32.13
CA VAL A 14 -17.02 -8.25 30.70
C VAL A 14 -16.55 -9.69 30.50
N PHE A 15 -15.99 -10.35 31.51
CA PHE A 15 -15.52 -11.74 31.40
C PHE A 15 -16.58 -12.82 31.75
N LEU A 16 -17.79 -12.43 32.17
CA LEU A 16 -18.78 -13.38 32.74
C LEU A 16 -19.98 -13.69 31.82
N LEU A 17 -19.90 -13.49 30.51
CA LEU A 17 -21.02 -13.72 29.59
C LEU A 17 -20.80 -14.86 28.56
N MET A 18 -19.82 -15.72 28.75
CA MET A 18 -19.63 -16.91 27.88
C MET A 18 -19.37 -18.20 28.63
N SER A 19 -20.09 -18.48 29.73
CA SER A 19 -20.10 -19.85 30.25
C SER A 19 -21.39 -20.20 30.98
N ALA A 20 -22.43 -20.43 30.24
CA ALA A 20 -23.60 -21.15 30.73
C ALA A 20 -24.09 -22.06 29.62
N VAL A 21 -23.55 -23.25 29.52
CA VAL A 21 -24.22 -24.55 29.33
C VAL A 21 -23.15 -25.64 29.39
N TRP A 22 -22.99 -26.34 30.49
CA TRP A 22 -23.04 -27.80 30.54
C TRP A 22 -22.85 -28.29 31.96
N SER A 23 -23.66 -29.23 32.25
CA SER A 23 -24.03 -29.94 33.45
C SER A 23 -22.92 -30.78 34.08
N CYS A 24 -22.87 -30.70 35.43
CA CYS A 24 -22.52 -31.71 36.43
C CYS A 24 -21.48 -32.80 36.12
N THR A 25 -20.33 -32.66 36.78
CA THR A 25 -19.78 -33.68 37.70
C THR A 25 -18.81 -32.99 38.66
N GLU A 26 -19.03 -33.25 39.98
CA GLU A 26 -18.16 -32.79 41.05
C GLU A 26 -16.75 -33.35 40.84
N ALA A 27 -15.80 -32.48 40.62
CA ALA A 27 -14.41 -32.59 41.03
C ALA A 27 -14.04 -31.17 41.46
N ASP A 28 -13.75 -31.00 42.73
CA ASP A 28 -13.01 -29.80 43.22
C ASP A 28 -11.68 -29.78 42.52
N GLU A 29 -11.62 -29.19 41.30
CA GLU A 29 -10.39 -28.66 40.78
C GLU A 29 -10.24 -27.30 41.45
N ASP A 30 -9.25 -27.19 42.34
CA ASP A 30 -8.69 -25.93 42.77
C ASP A 30 -8.40 -25.11 41.52
N VAL A 31 -9.29 -24.19 41.17
CA VAL A 31 -9.03 -23.14 40.20
C VAL A 31 -7.93 -22.32 40.86
N ALA A 32 -6.69 -22.56 40.45
CA ALA A 32 -5.57 -21.70 40.80
C ALA A 32 -6.01 -20.29 40.35
N VAL A 33 -6.34 -19.46 41.32
CA VAL A 33 -6.50 -18.03 41.10
C VAL A 33 -5.07 -17.57 40.79
N ASP A 34 -4.78 -17.24 39.54
CA ASP A 34 -3.55 -16.59 39.15
C ASP A 34 -3.48 -15.28 39.96
N GLU A 35 -2.75 -15.29 41.05
CA GLU A 35 -2.50 -14.10 41.87
C GLU A 35 -1.72 -13.12 41.02
N LYS A 36 -2.37 -12.00 40.63
CA LYS A 36 -1.70 -10.88 39.95
C LYS A 36 -1.22 -9.88 41.00
N TYR A 37 -0.01 -9.40 40.80
CA TYR A 37 0.61 -8.37 41.60
C TYR A 37 0.43 -7.02 40.93
N THR A 38 0.12 -5.98 41.72
CA THR A 38 -0.16 -4.64 41.21
C THR A 38 0.82 -3.62 41.75
N TYR A 39 1.38 -2.81 40.87
CA TYR A 39 2.34 -1.74 41.20
C TYR A 39 1.87 -0.42 40.62
N ARG A 40 2.22 0.68 41.31
CA ARG A 40 2.11 2.03 40.74
C ARG A 40 3.38 2.37 40.01
N MET A 41 3.27 2.67 38.72
CA MET A 41 4.43 2.93 37.86
C MET A 41 4.49 4.39 37.42
N HIS A 42 5.72 4.91 37.41
CA HIS A 42 6.04 6.15 36.72
C HIS A 42 6.89 5.84 35.48
N LEU A 43 6.42 6.29 34.30
CA LEU A 43 7.14 6.14 33.04
C LEU A 43 7.98 7.39 32.78
N GLU A 44 9.31 7.27 32.89
CA GLU A 44 10.26 8.31 32.49
C GLU A 44 10.65 8.12 31.01
N GLY A 45 10.30 9.08 30.14
CA GLY A 45 10.59 9.03 28.70
C GLY A 45 9.32 9.08 27.88
N GLY A 46 8.71 7.94 27.59
CA GLY A 46 7.46 7.85 26.82
C GLY A 46 7.68 7.78 25.31
N LEU A 47 6.68 8.18 24.51
CA LEU A 47 6.76 8.14 23.04
C LEU A 47 7.75 9.17 22.52
N THR A 48 8.72 8.71 21.75
CA THR A 48 9.73 9.54 21.09
C THR A 48 9.93 9.11 19.66
N GLY A 49 10.42 10.02 18.80
CA GLY A 49 10.65 9.69 17.40
C GLY A 49 9.35 9.31 16.70
N THR A 50 8.26 10.03 17.04
CA THR A 50 6.97 9.87 16.32
C THR A 50 7.19 10.03 14.82
N TYR A 51 6.30 9.50 14.00
CA TYR A 51 6.36 9.63 12.53
C TYR A 51 6.38 11.09 12.04
N HIS A 52 6.09 12.05 12.91
CA HIS A 52 6.25 13.48 12.66
C HIS A 52 7.62 13.97 13.15
N SER A 53 8.22 14.91 12.43
CA SER A 53 9.54 15.48 12.71
C SER A 53 9.61 16.32 13.99
N GLU A 54 8.49 16.57 14.67
CA GLU A 54 8.43 17.30 15.91
C GLU A 54 8.16 16.36 17.09
N THR A 55 9.13 16.31 18.00
CA THR A 55 9.03 15.64 19.30
C THR A 55 8.07 16.38 20.22
N LYS A 56 6.77 16.33 19.97
CA LYS A 56 5.79 16.66 20.99
C LYS A 56 5.71 15.46 21.92
N ALA A 57 5.88 15.69 23.21
CA ALA A 57 5.51 14.70 24.21
C ALA A 57 4.02 14.40 24.00
N VAL A 58 3.72 13.18 23.60
CA VAL A 58 2.33 12.73 23.47
C VAL A 58 1.78 12.63 24.90
N ALA A 59 0.71 13.36 25.16
CA ALA A 59 -0.04 13.17 26.39
C ALA A 59 -0.74 11.82 26.30
N TRP A 60 -0.58 10.98 27.33
CA TRP A 60 -1.29 9.72 27.40
C TRP A 60 -2.78 9.97 27.68
N GLU A 61 -3.62 9.23 27.01
CA GLU A 61 -5.05 9.21 27.24
C GLU A 61 -5.41 8.23 28.36
N ASP A 62 -6.54 8.46 29.03
CA ASP A 62 -7.06 7.53 30.03
C ASP A 62 -7.27 6.14 29.41
N GLU A 63 -7.02 5.10 30.19
CA GLU A 63 -7.07 3.70 29.76
C GLU A 63 -6.03 3.29 28.66
N THR A 64 -5.07 4.15 28.33
CA THR A 64 -3.95 3.74 27.44
C THR A 64 -3.18 2.58 28.05
N VAL A 65 -2.85 1.58 27.24
CA VAL A 65 -2.17 0.36 27.67
C VAL A 65 -0.77 0.25 27.10
N ILE A 66 0.21 -0.04 27.98
CA ILE A 66 1.59 -0.38 27.61
C ILE A 66 1.89 -1.81 28.11
N TYR A 67 2.58 -2.58 27.29
CA TYR A 67 3.03 -3.94 27.62
C TYR A 67 4.49 -3.92 28.01
N LEU A 68 4.81 -4.61 29.11
CA LEU A 68 6.13 -4.66 29.69
C LEU A 68 6.64 -6.10 29.78
N GLN A 69 7.93 -6.30 29.54
CA GLN A 69 8.64 -7.55 29.77
C GLN A 69 9.81 -7.28 30.69
N PHE A 70 9.70 -7.61 31.98
CA PHE A 70 10.77 -7.46 32.94
C PHE A 70 11.73 -8.61 32.81
N MET A 71 12.97 -8.34 32.41
CA MET A 71 13.98 -9.36 32.13
C MET A 71 14.60 -9.87 33.41
N LYS A 72 14.48 -11.17 33.66
CA LYS A 72 15.17 -11.90 34.71
C LYS A 72 16.31 -12.71 34.09
N ASP A 73 17.18 -13.29 34.90
CA ASP A 73 18.37 -14.02 34.41
C ASP A 73 18.07 -15.12 33.38
N SER A 74 16.93 -15.80 33.46
CA SER A 74 16.59 -16.94 32.60
C SER A 74 15.19 -16.90 32.01
N TYR A 75 14.36 -15.93 32.37
CA TYR A 75 12.99 -15.75 31.89
C TYR A 75 12.58 -14.27 31.93
N SER A 76 11.36 -13.94 31.54
CA SER A 76 10.78 -12.61 31.69
C SER A 76 9.44 -12.67 32.39
N VAL A 77 9.17 -11.64 33.19
CA VAL A 77 7.85 -11.40 33.81
C VAL A 77 7.09 -10.43 32.95
N THR A 78 5.87 -10.82 32.56
CA THR A 78 5.00 -9.96 31.75
C THR A 78 4.20 -9.02 32.62
N GLY A 79 4.17 -7.73 32.24
CA GLY A 79 3.34 -6.72 32.87
C GLY A 79 2.43 -6.02 31.84
N VAL A 80 1.24 -5.67 32.27
CA VAL A 80 0.31 -4.83 31.53
C VAL A 80 0.08 -3.57 32.35
N ALA A 81 0.44 -2.42 31.80
CA ALA A 81 0.30 -1.12 32.44
C ALA A 81 -0.82 -0.33 31.80
N GLU A 82 -1.78 0.13 32.58
CA GLU A 82 -2.89 0.99 32.16
C GLU A 82 -2.70 2.38 32.78
N TYR A 83 -2.90 3.42 31.99
CA TYR A 83 -2.74 4.80 32.44
C TYR A 83 -4.02 5.30 33.10
N ASP A 84 -3.90 5.80 34.32
CA ASP A 84 -4.93 6.52 35.06
C ASP A 84 -4.68 8.03 34.91
N TYR A 85 -5.47 8.69 34.08
CA TYR A 85 -5.35 10.11 33.80
C TYR A 85 -5.62 10.98 35.02
N ASP A 86 -6.59 10.58 35.85
CA ASP A 86 -7.00 11.35 37.04
C ASP A 86 -5.89 11.39 38.11
N GLU A 87 -5.10 10.32 38.22
CA GLU A 87 -4.03 10.19 39.19
C GLU A 87 -2.62 10.45 38.57
N ASP A 88 -2.54 10.63 37.25
CA ASP A 88 -1.28 10.78 36.49
C ASP A 88 -0.27 9.66 36.80
N VAL A 89 -0.74 8.43 36.74
CA VAL A 89 0.06 7.24 37.09
C VAL A 89 -0.33 6.05 36.23
N TRP A 90 0.60 5.16 36.01
CA TRP A 90 0.35 3.84 35.41
C TRP A 90 0.08 2.83 36.50
N ILE A 91 -0.96 2.03 36.33
CA ILE A 91 -1.24 0.86 37.17
C ILE A 91 -0.78 -0.39 36.42
N VAL A 92 0.22 -1.06 36.94
CA VAL A 92 0.83 -2.24 36.31
C VAL A 92 0.37 -3.50 37.00
N GLU A 93 -0.22 -4.41 36.26
CA GLU A 93 -0.48 -5.78 36.69
C GLU A 93 0.61 -6.71 36.13
N VAL A 94 1.22 -7.52 36.97
CA VAL A 94 2.22 -8.54 36.59
C VAL A 94 1.77 -9.93 37.04
N ASP A 95 2.20 -10.95 36.30
CA ASP A 95 1.90 -12.36 36.56
C ASP A 95 2.79 -13.00 37.63
N GLU A 96 3.91 -12.35 37.98
CA GLU A 96 4.80 -12.77 39.10
C GLU A 96 5.23 -11.54 39.91
N GLU A 97 5.46 -11.75 41.22
CA GLU A 97 5.94 -10.70 42.11
C GLU A 97 7.33 -10.21 41.71
N LEU A 98 7.49 -8.89 41.64
CA LEU A 98 8.80 -8.26 41.52
C LEU A 98 9.38 -8.01 42.91
N ASP A 99 10.64 -8.35 43.13
CA ASP A 99 11.31 -8.11 44.44
C ASP A 99 11.38 -6.62 44.76
N GLU A 100 11.12 -6.21 46.01
CA GLU A 100 11.06 -4.80 46.46
C GLU A 100 12.32 -3.96 46.17
N THR A 101 13.43 -4.59 45.83
CA THR A 101 14.69 -3.93 45.47
C THR A 101 15.14 -4.26 44.06
N ASP A 102 14.20 -4.76 43.26
CA ASP A 102 14.49 -5.20 41.92
C ASP A 102 14.83 -4.02 41.00
N ALA A 103 15.82 -4.23 40.16
CA ALA A 103 16.18 -3.31 39.08
C ALA A 103 16.82 -4.09 37.93
N GLY A 104 16.54 -3.73 36.73
CA GLY A 104 17.07 -4.43 35.58
C GLY A 104 16.61 -3.86 34.23
N ASN A 105 16.82 -4.67 33.22
CA ASN A 105 16.34 -4.35 31.88
C ASN A 105 14.88 -4.76 31.76
N CYS A 106 14.15 -3.96 31.02
CA CYS A 106 12.81 -4.34 30.55
C CYS A 106 12.64 -3.95 29.08
N GLU A 107 11.63 -4.52 28.47
CA GLU A 107 11.16 -4.10 27.17
C GLU A 107 9.77 -3.51 27.33
N ALA A 108 9.50 -2.41 26.63
CA ALA A 108 8.24 -1.71 26.72
C ALA A 108 7.65 -1.54 25.32
N TYR A 109 6.33 -1.76 25.19
CA TYR A 109 5.62 -1.71 23.91
C TYR A 109 4.29 -1.00 24.04
N TYR A 110 4.00 -0.15 23.07
CA TYR A 110 2.71 0.49 22.88
C TYR A 110 2.17 0.13 21.49
N PHE A 111 0.90 -0.26 21.43
CA PHE A 111 0.19 -0.58 20.20
C PHE A 111 -1.02 0.36 20.09
N ALA A 112 -1.01 1.23 19.08
CA ALA A 112 -2.17 2.07 18.80
C ALA A 112 -3.19 1.25 18.00
N ASP A 113 -4.46 1.34 18.39
CA ASP A 113 -5.60 0.67 17.72
C ASP A 113 -5.40 -0.83 17.41
N PRO A 114 -5.01 -1.66 18.39
CA PRO A 114 -4.89 -3.08 18.15
C PRO A 114 -6.28 -3.72 17.96
N VAL A 115 -6.35 -4.74 17.12
CA VAL A 115 -7.59 -5.50 16.90
C VAL A 115 -8.04 -6.20 18.18
N SER A 116 -7.09 -6.79 18.90
CA SER A 116 -7.27 -7.35 20.23
C SER A 116 -5.91 -7.58 20.89
N ALA A 117 -5.89 -7.63 22.20
CA ALA A 117 -4.65 -7.82 22.96
C ALA A 117 -4.85 -8.71 24.18
N THR A 118 -3.80 -9.46 24.51
CA THR A 118 -3.62 -10.19 25.76
C THR A 118 -2.22 -9.87 26.30
N SER A 119 -1.90 -10.29 27.53
CA SER A 119 -0.54 -10.15 28.09
C SER A 119 0.55 -10.88 27.29
N LEU A 120 0.20 -11.76 26.36
CA LEU A 120 1.14 -12.57 25.59
C LEU A 120 1.16 -12.24 24.08
N LYS A 121 0.05 -11.76 23.54
CA LYS A 121 -0.13 -11.56 22.09
C LYS A 121 -1.01 -10.36 21.79
N VAL A 122 -0.59 -9.57 20.82
CA VAL A 122 -1.36 -8.44 20.30
C VAL A 122 -1.67 -8.67 18.82
N HIS A 123 -2.96 -8.73 18.49
CA HIS A 123 -3.43 -8.83 17.13
C HIS A 123 -3.55 -7.44 16.52
N LEU A 124 -3.00 -7.28 15.35
CA LEU A 124 -2.84 -6.03 14.62
C LEU A 124 -3.58 -6.09 13.29
N ASN A 125 -3.83 -4.95 12.71
CA ASN A 125 -4.15 -4.79 11.30
C ASN A 125 -3.15 -3.80 10.66
N GLU A 126 -3.33 -3.52 9.40
CA GLU A 126 -2.45 -2.61 8.64
C GLU A 126 -2.47 -1.16 9.16
N ASN A 127 -3.47 -0.78 9.96
CA ASN A 127 -3.61 0.57 10.53
C ASN A 127 -3.07 0.66 11.96
N SER A 128 -2.61 -0.44 12.55
CA SER A 128 -2.10 -0.48 13.93
C SER A 128 -0.65 0.00 14.01
N ALA A 129 -0.40 1.14 14.63
CA ALA A 129 0.96 1.62 14.88
C ALA A 129 1.61 0.85 16.03
N VAL A 130 2.88 0.52 15.89
CA VAL A 130 3.66 -0.20 16.91
C VAL A 130 4.87 0.61 17.31
N TYR A 131 5.01 0.83 18.61
CA TYR A 131 6.14 1.51 19.24
C TYR A 131 6.79 0.58 20.26
N GLY A 132 8.10 0.63 20.38
CA GLY A 132 8.80 -0.19 21.36
C GLY A 132 10.14 0.38 21.80
N ASP A 133 10.55 -0.03 22.97
CA ASP A 133 11.91 0.11 23.50
C ASP A 133 12.37 -1.23 24.08
N GLN A 134 13.36 -1.83 23.43
CA GLN A 134 13.94 -3.11 23.85
C GLN A 134 15.11 -2.93 24.82
N GLN A 135 15.42 -1.69 25.20
CA GLN A 135 16.54 -1.33 26.08
C GLN A 135 16.08 -0.48 27.26
N ALA A 136 14.78 -0.44 27.52
CA ALA A 136 14.26 0.22 28.71
C ALA A 136 14.81 -0.42 29.97
N VAL A 137 14.82 0.33 31.04
CA VAL A 137 15.28 -0.15 32.38
C VAL A 137 14.21 0.11 33.41
N TYR A 138 14.12 -0.75 34.41
CA TYR A 138 13.21 -0.56 35.51
C TYR A 138 13.93 -0.56 36.86
N SER A 139 13.29 0.03 37.85
CA SER A 139 13.66 -0.08 39.26
C SER A 139 12.40 -0.07 40.11
N LEU A 140 12.38 -0.96 41.11
CA LEU A 140 11.29 -1.06 42.09
C LEU A 140 11.81 -0.68 43.47
N LYS A 141 11.04 0.14 44.18
CA LYS A 141 11.32 0.48 45.57
C LYS A 141 10.02 0.49 46.38
N GLY A 142 9.80 -0.54 47.15
CA GLY A 142 8.48 -0.82 47.72
C GLY A 142 7.47 -1.09 46.63
N ASP A 143 6.38 -0.33 46.62
CA ASP A 143 5.32 -0.39 45.62
C ASP A 143 5.49 0.60 44.42
N GLN A 144 6.60 1.36 44.44
CA GLN A 144 6.87 2.37 43.41
C GLN A 144 7.78 1.80 42.34
N LEU A 145 7.22 1.53 41.19
CA LEU A 145 7.91 1.10 39.98
C LEU A 145 8.26 2.31 39.11
N VAL A 146 9.51 2.40 38.71
CA VAL A 146 9.94 3.40 37.71
C VAL A 146 10.45 2.67 36.48
N VAL A 147 9.89 2.96 35.34
CA VAL A 147 10.38 2.47 34.04
C VAL A 147 10.92 3.66 33.26
N LYS A 148 12.14 3.54 32.76
CA LYS A 148 12.78 4.53 31.88
C LYS A 148 12.91 3.94 30.50
N GLY A 149 12.15 4.49 29.55
CA GLY A 149 12.11 3.99 28.19
C GLY A 149 11.67 5.05 27.19
N TYR A 150 12.16 4.90 25.95
CA TYR A 150 11.84 5.77 24.82
C TYR A 150 11.22 4.95 23.71
N LEU A 151 9.89 4.78 23.78
CA LEU A 151 9.13 4.04 22.79
C LEU A 151 9.24 4.71 21.43
N THR A 152 9.92 4.05 20.50
CA THR A 152 10.14 4.52 19.13
C THR A 152 9.34 3.69 18.14
N PRO A 153 8.94 4.25 16.99
CA PRO A 153 8.24 3.48 15.95
C PRO A 153 9.01 2.22 15.55
N MET A 154 8.32 1.10 15.44
CA MET A 154 8.86 -0.18 14.99
C MET A 154 8.50 -0.50 13.53
N THR A 155 7.69 0.34 12.91
CA THR A 155 7.26 0.25 11.51
C THR A 155 7.53 1.57 10.80
N SER A 156 7.43 1.60 9.48
CA SER A 156 7.23 2.85 8.72
C SER A 156 5.73 3.12 8.57
N ARG A 157 5.38 4.39 8.41
CA ARG A 157 4.02 4.84 8.16
C ARG A 157 3.91 5.34 6.73
N ILE A 158 2.92 4.88 5.99
CA ILE A 158 2.69 5.27 4.61
C ILE A 158 1.21 5.51 4.34
N ARG A 159 0.92 6.46 3.46
CA ARG A 159 -0.41 6.68 2.88
C ARG A 159 -0.34 6.51 1.36
N PHE A 160 -1.48 6.20 0.76
CA PHE A 160 -1.63 6.13 -0.69
C PHE A 160 -2.61 7.18 -1.16
N HIS A 161 -2.31 7.80 -2.30
CA HIS A 161 -3.17 8.80 -2.92
C HIS A 161 -3.43 8.42 -4.37
N GLY A 162 -4.69 8.47 -4.79
CA GLY A 162 -5.09 8.06 -6.14
C GLY A 162 -6.51 8.46 -6.48
N VAL A 163 -7.14 7.68 -7.35
CA VAL A 163 -8.52 7.97 -7.76
C VAL A 163 -9.49 7.78 -6.59
N PRO A 164 -10.27 8.82 -6.21
CA PRO A 164 -11.22 8.74 -5.11
C PRO A 164 -12.16 7.54 -5.19
N GLY A 165 -12.42 6.92 -4.03
CA GLY A 165 -13.37 5.82 -3.91
C GLY A 165 -12.90 4.48 -4.50
N THR A 166 -11.67 4.39 -5.00
CA THR A 166 -11.13 3.13 -5.55
C THR A 166 -10.52 2.26 -4.47
N MET A 167 -10.50 0.95 -4.72
CA MET A 167 -9.75 -0.02 -3.92
C MET A 167 -8.52 -0.43 -4.71
N VAL A 168 -7.37 -0.41 -4.06
CA VAL A 168 -6.10 -0.83 -4.65
C VAL A 168 -5.50 -1.97 -3.83
N GLU A 169 -4.88 -2.91 -4.50
CA GLU A 169 -4.12 -3.96 -3.86
C GLU A 169 -2.64 -3.59 -3.87
N VAL A 170 -1.99 -3.69 -2.71
CA VAL A 170 -0.59 -3.27 -2.51
C VAL A 170 0.22 -4.44 -1.99
N SER A 171 1.42 -4.65 -2.55
CA SER A 171 2.39 -5.64 -2.05
C SER A 171 3.82 -5.08 -2.03
N GLY A 172 4.77 -5.89 -1.58
CA GLY A 172 6.19 -5.52 -1.49
C GLY A 172 6.61 -5.01 -0.10
N MET A 173 5.66 -4.84 0.81
CA MET A 173 5.88 -4.55 2.22
C MET A 173 5.32 -5.69 3.08
N LEU A 174 5.81 -5.85 4.29
CA LEU A 174 5.26 -6.76 5.28
C LEU A 174 4.28 -6.02 6.17
N PHE A 175 3.05 -6.48 6.18
CA PHE A 175 1.95 -6.00 7.01
C PHE A 175 1.71 -7.04 8.12
N TYR A 176 2.03 -6.67 9.34
CA TYR A 176 2.01 -7.62 10.46
C TYR A 176 0.63 -7.71 11.09
N SER A 177 0.18 -8.93 11.32
CA SER A 177 -1.11 -9.23 11.96
C SER A 177 -0.99 -9.71 13.41
N LEU A 178 0.23 -10.07 13.86
CA LEU A 178 0.44 -10.54 15.22
C LEU A 178 1.82 -10.14 15.77
N TYR A 179 1.83 -9.50 16.93
CA TYR A 179 3.02 -9.33 17.74
C TYR A 179 2.99 -10.31 18.92
N ASN A 180 4.05 -11.11 19.07
CA ASN A 180 4.22 -12.03 20.18
C ASN A 180 5.12 -11.40 21.24
N LEU A 181 4.54 -11.01 22.38
CA LEU A 181 5.25 -10.36 23.47
C LEU A 181 6.28 -11.28 24.12
N THR A 182 5.99 -12.59 24.26
CA THR A 182 6.93 -13.54 24.83
C THR A 182 8.18 -13.76 23.97
N GLN A 183 8.02 -13.67 22.64
CA GLN A 183 9.11 -13.85 21.68
C GLN A 183 9.72 -12.52 21.24
N ASN A 184 9.12 -11.43 21.66
CA ASN A 184 9.53 -10.08 21.33
C ASN A 184 9.69 -9.86 19.81
N LYS A 185 8.67 -10.26 19.04
CA LYS A 185 8.71 -10.14 17.58
C LYS A 185 7.34 -10.21 16.91
N PHE A 186 7.27 -9.66 15.73
CA PHE A 186 6.20 -9.94 14.80
C PHE A 186 6.28 -11.41 14.34
N THR A 187 5.17 -12.14 14.38
CA THR A 187 5.14 -13.59 14.11
C THR A 187 4.25 -13.97 12.93
N GLU A 188 3.26 -13.16 12.60
CA GLU A 188 2.39 -13.38 11.47
C GLU A 188 2.37 -12.11 10.62
N CYS A 189 2.46 -12.29 9.29
CA CYS A 189 2.40 -11.17 8.36
C CYS A 189 1.79 -11.60 7.04
N THR A 190 1.33 -10.61 6.29
CA THR A 190 1.02 -10.73 4.87
C THR A 190 1.90 -9.76 4.08
N ASP A 191 2.20 -10.10 2.85
CA ASP A 191 2.91 -9.24 1.90
C ASP A 191 1.96 -8.51 0.95
N LYS A 192 0.66 -8.65 1.17
CA LYS A 192 -0.39 -8.12 0.30
C LYS A 192 -1.61 -7.68 1.09
N ILE A 193 -2.06 -6.46 0.84
CA ILE A 193 -3.28 -5.90 1.43
C ILE A 193 -4.14 -5.21 0.37
N GLN A 194 -5.41 -5.03 0.69
CA GLN A 194 -6.32 -4.17 -0.06
C GLN A 194 -6.55 -2.88 0.70
N VAL A 195 -6.36 -1.76 0.02
CA VAL A 195 -6.44 -0.41 0.59
C VAL A 195 -7.57 0.35 -0.08
N GLN A 196 -8.52 0.84 0.71
CA GLN A 196 -9.61 1.70 0.25
C GLN A 196 -9.15 3.16 0.23
N LEU A 197 -9.31 3.84 -0.90
CA LEU A 197 -9.13 5.29 -1.00
C LEU A 197 -10.46 5.99 -0.70
N ASN A 198 -10.43 7.02 0.13
CA ASN A 198 -11.60 7.80 0.53
C ASN A 198 -12.12 8.73 -0.60
N GLU A 199 -13.12 9.56 -0.31
CA GLU A 199 -13.69 10.52 -1.27
C GLU A 199 -12.70 11.60 -1.74
N GLU A 200 -11.60 11.81 -1.01
CA GLU A 200 -10.52 12.74 -1.35
C GLU A 200 -9.35 12.04 -2.05
N GLY A 201 -9.43 10.72 -2.24
CA GLY A 201 -8.41 9.90 -2.87
C GLY A 201 -7.30 9.43 -1.94
N TRP A 202 -7.42 9.61 -0.62
CA TRP A 202 -6.43 9.17 0.36
C TRP A 202 -6.80 7.87 1.04
N SER A 203 -5.79 7.05 1.32
CA SER A 203 -5.95 5.92 2.25
C SER A 203 -5.88 6.38 3.70
N GLU A 204 -6.30 5.52 4.62
CA GLU A 204 -5.84 5.57 6.01
C GLU A 204 -4.31 5.41 6.08
N HIS A 205 -3.73 5.70 7.24
CA HIS A 205 -2.32 5.42 7.49
C HIS A 205 -2.09 3.90 7.59
N ILE A 206 -1.12 3.42 6.85
CA ILE A 206 -0.73 2.01 6.80
C ILE A 206 0.63 1.86 7.46
N TYR A 207 0.76 0.89 8.37
CA TYR A 207 2.00 0.64 9.11
C TYR A 207 2.61 -0.68 8.65
N ALA A 208 3.83 -0.62 8.14
CA ALA A 208 4.49 -1.77 7.56
C ALA A 208 6.02 -1.61 7.58
N VAL A 209 6.71 -2.67 7.20
CA VAL A 209 8.16 -2.65 6.90
C VAL A 209 8.39 -3.31 5.56
N PHE A 210 9.44 -2.89 4.84
CA PHE A 210 9.90 -3.65 3.70
C PHE A 210 10.51 -4.98 4.17
N ALA A 211 10.24 -6.04 3.40
CA ALA A 211 10.99 -7.28 3.58
C ALA A 211 12.49 -6.99 3.45
N ASP A 212 13.30 -7.73 4.23
CA ASP A 212 14.76 -7.58 4.21
C ASP A 212 15.32 -8.11 2.87
N GLN A 213 15.35 -7.24 1.87
CA GLN A 213 15.82 -7.50 0.51
C GLN A 213 16.79 -6.40 0.08
N GLU A 214 17.75 -6.75 -0.75
CA GLU A 214 18.70 -5.80 -1.35
C GLU A 214 18.00 -4.70 -2.15
N LYS A 215 16.86 -5.02 -2.77
CA LYS A 215 16.04 -4.13 -3.58
C LYS A 215 14.65 -4.01 -2.96
N ARG A 216 14.31 -2.79 -2.59
CA ARG A 216 12.98 -2.46 -2.05
C ARG A 216 12.05 -2.16 -3.21
N GLU A 217 11.04 -2.97 -3.39
CA GLU A 217 10.05 -2.82 -4.46
C GLU A 217 8.66 -2.80 -3.86
N MET A 218 7.83 -1.89 -4.34
CA MET A 218 6.41 -1.87 -4.07
C MET A 218 5.65 -2.17 -5.35
N VAL A 219 4.59 -2.94 -5.24
CA VAL A 219 3.75 -3.31 -6.37
C VAL A 219 2.31 -2.93 -6.08
N PHE A 220 1.71 -2.16 -6.98
CA PHE A 220 0.27 -1.93 -7.01
C PHE A 220 -0.38 -2.80 -8.07
N TYR A 221 -1.56 -3.34 -7.77
CA TYR A 221 -2.36 -4.13 -8.68
C TYR A 221 -3.66 -3.42 -9.00
N ASP A 222 -3.94 -3.24 -10.29
CA ASP A 222 -5.19 -2.68 -10.78
C ASP A 222 -6.19 -3.81 -11.05
N GLU A 223 -7.18 -3.96 -10.21
CA GLU A 223 -8.24 -4.99 -10.31
C GLU A 223 -7.73 -6.38 -10.72
N GLY A 224 -6.50 -6.73 -10.33
CA GLY A 224 -5.84 -7.99 -10.62
C GLY A 224 -5.34 -8.17 -12.06
N LYS A 225 -5.35 -7.11 -12.87
CA LYS A 225 -4.96 -7.19 -14.29
C LYS A 225 -3.59 -6.62 -14.61
N ARG A 226 -3.13 -5.61 -13.86
CA ARG A 226 -1.84 -4.95 -14.06
C ARG A 226 -1.08 -4.85 -12.76
N GLY A 227 0.22 -5.07 -12.82
CA GLY A 227 1.15 -4.73 -11.77
C GLY A 227 1.93 -3.48 -12.14
N PHE A 228 2.02 -2.54 -11.21
CA PHE A 228 2.89 -1.37 -11.31
C PHE A 228 3.98 -1.51 -10.26
N VAL A 229 5.23 -1.65 -10.69
CA VAL A 229 6.38 -1.86 -9.81
C VAL A 229 7.20 -0.60 -9.73
N ARG A 230 7.55 -0.18 -8.52
CA ARG A 230 8.53 0.87 -8.27
C ARG A 230 9.60 0.39 -7.31
N SER A 231 10.86 0.64 -7.68
CA SER A 231 12.00 0.37 -6.82
C SER A 231 12.37 1.63 -6.04
N PHE A 232 12.77 1.44 -4.79
CA PHE A 232 13.16 2.52 -3.89
C PHE A 232 14.59 2.32 -3.38
N PRO A 233 15.37 3.40 -3.16
CA PRO A 233 16.62 3.33 -2.42
C PRO A 233 16.40 2.74 -1.02
N SER A 234 17.38 2.03 -0.49
CA SER A 234 17.30 1.41 0.86
C SER A 234 17.14 2.43 2.00
N THR A 235 17.37 3.72 1.74
CA THR A 235 17.21 4.83 2.70
C THR A 235 15.78 5.36 2.78
N VAL A 236 14.90 4.91 1.90
CA VAL A 236 13.51 5.38 1.82
C VAL A 236 12.60 4.40 2.56
N LEU A 237 11.56 4.92 3.23
CA LEU A 237 10.62 4.13 4.05
C LEU A 237 11.32 3.19 5.04
N THR A 238 12.34 3.69 5.71
CA THR A 238 12.94 3.00 6.85
C THR A 238 12.00 3.07 8.06
N VAL A 239 12.17 2.14 9.00
CA VAL A 239 11.44 2.17 10.28
C VAL A 239 11.47 3.58 10.89
N GLY A 240 10.33 4.06 11.34
CA GLY A 240 10.15 5.40 11.90
C GLY A 240 9.95 6.53 10.88
N THR A 241 9.97 6.24 9.58
CA THR A 241 9.67 7.25 8.55
C THR A 241 8.18 7.30 8.22
N SER A 242 7.73 8.47 7.78
CA SER A 242 6.38 8.71 7.25
C SER A 242 6.46 9.25 5.84
N GLY A 243 5.56 8.85 4.97
CA GLY A 243 5.48 9.36 3.63
C GLY A 243 4.23 8.91 2.89
N TYR A 244 4.01 9.43 1.69
CA TYR A 244 2.94 8.98 0.84
C TYR A 244 3.42 8.62 -0.57
N LEU A 245 2.62 7.83 -1.27
CA LEU A 245 2.85 7.45 -2.66
C LEU A 245 1.59 7.66 -3.48
N ASN A 246 1.77 8.26 -4.65
CA ASN A 246 0.71 8.31 -5.63
C ASN A 246 0.53 6.93 -6.27
N VAL A 247 -0.70 6.42 -6.22
CA VAL A 247 -1.08 5.19 -6.92
C VAL A 247 -1.01 5.46 -8.43
N PRO A 248 -0.27 4.66 -9.20
CA PRO A 248 -0.08 4.91 -10.62
C PRO A 248 -1.40 4.80 -11.39
N THR A 249 -1.58 5.70 -12.36
CA THR A 249 -2.65 5.65 -13.35
C THR A 249 -2.05 5.52 -14.74
N LEU A 250 -2.87 5.21 -15.75
CA LEU A 250 -2.40 5.14 -17.15
C LEU A 250 -1.77 6.46 -17.65
N GLU A 251 -2.16 7.60 -17.06
CA GLU A 251 -1.72 8.93 -17.45
C GLU A 251 -0.48 9.40 -16.67
N ALA A 252 -0.21 8.79 -15.52
CA ALA A 252 0.87 9.17 -14.62
C ALA A 252 1.70 7.94 -14.23
N MET A 253 2.52 7.46 -15.18
CA MET A 253 3.36 6.27 -14.95
C MET A 253 4.84 6.60 -14.73
N GLU A 254 5.18 7.86 -14.50
CA GLU A 254 6.55 8.27 -14.23
C GLU A 254 7.10 7.55 -12.99
N GLY A 255 8.27 6.95 -13.14
CA GLY A 255 8.93 6.18 -12.08
C GLY A 255 8.33 4.79 -11.78
N TRP A 256 7.28 4.37 -12.50
CA TRP A 256 6.67 3.06 -12.35
C TRP A 256 6.92 2.17 -13.57
N THR A 257 7.21 0.90 -13.33
CA THR A 257 7.29 -0.14 -14.37
C THR A 257 6.00 -0.92 -14.39
N VAL A 258 5.34 -1.02 -15.54
CA VAL A 258 4.17 -1.90 -15.70
C VAL A 258 4.66 -3.33 -15.93
N VAL A 259 4.12 -4.27 -15.16
CA VAL A 259 4.44 -5.69 -15.25
C VAL A 259 3.18 -6.52 -15.52
N ASN A 260 3.36 -7.63 -16.22
CA ASN A 260 2.35 -8.67 -16.31
C ASN A 260 2.25 -9.41 -14.98
N VAL A 261 1.07 -9.48 -14.38
CA VAL A 261 0.86 -10.06 -13.04
C VAL A 261 1.15 -11.57 -12.97
N ASP A 262 1.05 -12.29 -14.09
CA ASP A 262 1.23 -13.74 -14.12
C ASP A 262 2.70 -14.15 -14.08
N ASN A 263 3.61 -13.32 -14.61
CA ASN A 263 5.03 -13.66 -14.72
C ASN A 263 5.98 -12.57 -14.20
N MET A 264 5.45 -11.44 -13.77
CA MET A 264 6.18 -10.24 -13.28
C MET A 264 7.21 -9.69 -14.28
N GLN A 265 7.02 -9.94 -15.58
CA GLN A 265 7.84 -9.36 -16.64
C GLN A 265 7.33 -7.96 -16.99
N GLU A 266 8.26 -7.06 -17.28
CA GLU A 266 7.92 -5.70 -17.71
C GLU A 266 7.04 -5.74 -18.97
N VAL A 267 5.97 -4.94 -18.95
CA VAL A 267 5.10 -4.72 -20.10
C VAL A 267 5.62 -3.50 -20.85
N THR A 268 5.97 -3.69 -22.10
CA THR A 268 6.34 -2.62 -23.05
C THR A 268 5.17 -2.30 -23.97
N LEU A 269 5.25 -1.19 -24.71
CA LEU A 269 4.21 -0.83 -25.68
C LEU A 269 4.18 -1.85 -26.84
N PRO A 270 3.00 -2.12 -27.42
CA PRO A 270 2.89 -2.96 -28.61
C PRO A 270 3.71 -2.41 -29.77
N GLN A 271 4.30 -3.30 -30.56
CA GLN A 271 5.03 -2.93 -31.77
C GLN A 271 4.30 -3.42 -33.00
N PHE A 272 4.27 -2.56 -34.03
CA PHE A 272 3.66 -2.89 -35.31
C PHE A 272 4.69 -3.50 -36.26
N GLY A 273 4.27 -4.53 -36.96
CA GLY A 273 4.90 -5.03 -38.16
C GLY A 273 4.40 -4.26 -39.40
N GLU A 274 3.97 -5.01 -40.42
CA GLU A 274 3.45 -4.40 -41.63
C GLU A 274 2.03 -3.81 -41.43
N VAL A 275 1.85 -2.58 -41.89
CA VAL A 275 0.53 -1.92 -41.97
C VAL A 275 0.34 -1.46 -43.43
N ALA A 276 -0.77 -1.84 -44.05
CA ALA A 276 -0.99 -1.57 -45.47
C ALA A 276 -2.40 -1.15 -45.81
N VAL A 277 -2.55 -0.28 -46.80
CA VAL A 277 -3.81 -0.02 -47.49
C VAL A 277 -3.88 -0.95 -48.71
N LEU A 278 -4.75 -1.94 -48.66
CA LEU A 278 -4.85 -2.99 -49.67
C LEU A 278 -5.76 -2.60 -50.86
N GLU A 279 -6.75 -1.75 -50.62
CA GLU A 279 -7.71 -1.29 -51.61
C GLU A 279 -8.21 0.09 -51.19
N ALA A 280 -8.28 1.04 -52.12
CA ALA A 280 -8.90 2.32 -51.91
C ALA A 280 -10.06 2.51 -52.91
N ARG A 281 -11.25 2.86 -52.42
CA ARG A 281 -12.44 3.22 -53.17
C ARG A 281 -12.84 4.64 -52.87
N SER A 282 -13.84 5.17 -53.55
CA SER A 282 -14.31 6.55 -53.40
C SER A 282 -14.69 6.88 -51.92
N LYS A 283 -15.30 5.98 -51.16
CA LYS A 283 -15.79 6.24 -49.78
C LYS A 283 -15.34 5.20 -48.75
N SER A 284 -14.40 4.33 -49.13
CA SER A 284 -13.90 3.29 -48.20
C SER A 284 -12.53 2.79 -48.59
N ILE A 285 -11.79 2.27 -47.62
CA ILE A 285 -10.53 1.56 -47.83
C ILE A 285 -10.57 0.19 -47.18
N LYS A 286 -9.77 -0.75 -47.69
CA LYS A 286 -9.47 -2.01 -47.05
C LYS A 286 -8.03 -1.94 -46.56
N VAL A 287 -7.83 -2.22 -45.27
CA VAL A 287 -6.55 -2.04 -44.60
C VAL A 287 -6.18 -3.31 -43.86
N SER A 288 -4.87 -3.53 -43.71
CA SER A 288 -4.33 -4.57 -42.82
C SER A 288 -3.32 -3.97 -41.86
N ALA A 289 -3.20 -4.58 -40.68
CA ALA A 289 -2.15 -4.31 -39.73
C ALA A 289 -1.75 -5.57 -39.00
N ALA A 290 -0.44 -5.77 -38.82
CA ALA A 290 0.12 -6.83 -38.01
C ALA A 290 0.76 -6.23 -36.76
N ILE A 291 0.55 -6.85 -35.61
CA ILE A 291 1.29 -6.55 -34.37
C ILE A 291 2.44 -7.56 -34.31
N SER A 292 3.68 -7.07 -34.32
CA SER A 292 4.88 -7.90 -34.26
C SER A 292 5.26 -8.32 -32.85
N ASP A 293 4.90 -7.52 -31.85
CA ASP A 293 5.16 -7.78 -30.44
C ASP A 293 4.08 -7.12 -29.56
N LEU A 294 3.52 -7.87 -28.62
CA LEU A 294 2.56 -7.36 -27.63
C LEU A 294 3.22 -6.71 -26.42
N GLY A 295 4.54 -6.80 -26.31
CA GLY A 295 5.28 -6.23 -25.20
C GLY A 295 5.00 -6.90 -23.86
N ASN A 296 4.81 -8.23 -23.81
CA ASN A 296 4.42 -9.01 -22.62
C ASN A 296 3.06 -8.64 -21.99
N GLY A 297 2.28 -7.79 -22.66
CA GLY A 297 0.95 -7.38 -22.22
C GLY A 297 -0.18 -8.06 -23.00
N ASN A 298 -1.41 -7.81 -22.57
CA ASN A 298 -2.60 -8.24 -23.30
C ASN A 298 -3.05 -7.14 -24.26
N LEU A 299 -3.47 -7.53 -25.46
CA LEU A 299 -4.05 -6.59 -26.40
C LEU A 299 -5.47 -6.22 -25.94
N LEU A 300 -5.63 -5.00 -25.40
CA LEU A 300 -6.88 -4.51 -24.83
C LEU A 300 -7.78 -3.86 -25.88
N GLU A 301 -7.18 -3.11 -26.80
CA GLU A 301 -7.87 -2.42 -27.89
C GLU A 301 -6.94 -2.27 -29.08
N MET A 302 -7.49 -2.27 -30.26
CA MET A 302 -6.78 -1.90 -31.48
C MET A 302 -7.71 -1.35 -32.56
N GLY A 303 -7.10 -0.73 -33.57
CA GLY A 303 -7.84 -0.18 -34.68
C GLY A 303 -7.01 0.75 -35.54
N PHE A 304 -7.68 1.69 -36.19
CA PHE A 304 -7.07 2.64 -37.10
C PHE A 304 -7.57 4.06 -36.84
N ILE A 305 -6.68 5.03 -37.04
CA ILE A 305 -7.02 6.46 -37.05
C ILE A 305 -6.75 6.97 -38.47
N CYS A 306 -7.76 7.57 -39.05
CA CYS A 306 -7.70 8.14 -40.40
C CYS A 306 -7.94 9.66 -40.34
N SER A 307 -7.01 10.46 -40.87
CA SER A 307 -7.09 11.92 -40.87
C SER A 307 -6.62 12.52 -42.18
N THR A 308 -7.05 13.73 -42.50
CA THR A 308 -6.47 14.54 -43.56
C THR A 308 -5.18 15.25 -43.14
N SER A 309 -4.89 15.26 -41.83
CA SER A 309 -3.60 15.71 -41.28
C SER A 309 -2.51 14.67 -41.51
N SER A 310 -1.31 15.08 -41.83
CA SER A 310 -0.15 14.18 -41.98
C SER A 310 0.27 13.48 -40.68
N LYS A 311 -0.20 13.97 -39.51
CA LYS A 311 -0.01 13.37 -38.20
C LYS A 311 -1.40 13.01 -37.62
N PRO A 312 -1.96 11.83 -37.91
CA PRO A 312 -3.22 11.40 -37.32
C PRO A 312 -3.09 11.19 -35.82
N THR A 313 -4.04 11.74 -35.07
CA THR A 313 -4.16 11.56 -33.61
C THR A 313 -5.62 11.22 -33.27
N PHE A 314 -5.86 10.78 -32.03
CA PHE A 314 -7.23 10.56 -31.54
C PHE A 314 -8.09 11.83 -31.55
N GLU A 315 -7.45 13.02 -31.52
CA GLU A 315 -8.15 14.31 -31.52
C GLU A 315 -8.51 14.79 -32.92
N ASN A 316 -7.64 14.56 -33.92
CA ASN A 316 -7.75 15.13 -35.26
C ASN A 316 -8.20 14.12 -36.33
N GLY A 317 -8.33 12.84 -35.96
CA GLY A 317 -8.67 11.75 -36.86
C GLY A 317 -9.95 11.03 -36.49
N LYS A 318 -10.52 10.34 -37.46
CA LYS A 318 -11.64 9.42 -37.24
C LYS A 318 -11.12 8.08 -36.77
N LYS A 319 -11.54 7.66 -35.58
CA LYS A 319 -11.19 6.37 -34.97
C LYS A 319 -12.09 5.26 -35.55
N TYR A 320 -11.46 4.14 -35.86
CA TYR A 320 -12.11 2.88 -36.28
C TYR A 320 -11.58 1.75 -35.40
N SER A 321 -12.39 1.31 -34.44
CA SER A 321 -12.03 0.18 -33.56
C SER A 321 -12.24 -1.15 -34.27
N CYS A 322 -11.35 -2.09 -34.04
CA CYS A 322 -11.40 -3.47 -34.52
C CYS A 322 -11.39 -4.44 -33.36
N GLU A 323 -11.77 -5.69 -33.59
CA GLU A 323 -11.55 -6.73 -32.56
C GLU A 323 -10.05 -6.95 -32.36
N PRO A 324 -9.57 -7.00 -31.11
CA PRO A 324 -8.16 -7.21 -30.82
C PRO A 324 -7.64 -8.52 -31.41
N SER A 325 -6.63 -8.44 -32.28
CA SER A 325 -5.98 -9.57 -32.94
C SER A 325 -4.56 -9.20 -33.33
N MET A 326 -3.65 -10.19 -33.41
CA MET A 326 -2.30 -9.98 -33.91
C MET A 326 -2.25 -9.55 -35.38
N ASP A 327 -3.23 -10.00 -36.16
CA ASP A 327 -3.38 -9.65 -37.56
C ASP A 327 -4.80 -9.17 -37.79
N VAL A 328 -4.94 -7.95 -38.28
CA VAL A 328 -6.24 -7.32 -38.55
C VAL A 328 -6.38 -7.02 -40.01
N LEU A 329 -7.55 -7.36 -40.51
CA LEU A 329 -8.04 -6.98 -41.84
C LEU A 329 -9.37 -6.25 -41.65
N CYS A 330 -9.44 -4.98 -42.02
CA CYS A 330 -10.62 -4.15 -41.76
C CYS A 330 -11.00 -3.35 -42.98
N ARG A 331 -12.30 -2.99 -43.13
CA ARG A 331 -12.79 -2.04 -44.11
C ARG A 331 -13.28 -0.78 -43.41
N LEU A 332 -12.55 0.32 -43.61
CA LEU A 332 -12.92 1.64 -43.10
C LEU A 332 -13.86 2.32 -44.08
N ARG A 333 -14.95 2.89 -43.56
CA ARG A 333 -16.02 3.50 -44.38
C ARG A 333 -16.29 4.94 -43.97
N GLY A 334 -16.95 5.70 -44.85
CA GLY A 334 -17.36 7.08 -44.58
C GLY A 334 -16.20 8.06 -44.75
N LEU A 335 -15.39 7.82 -45.78
CA LEU A 335 -14.39 8.75 -46.30
C LEU A 335 -15.00 9.60 -47.40
N GLU A 336 -14.39 10.75 -47.69
CA GLU A 336 -14.76 11.63 -48.80
C GLU A 336 -14.06 11.19 -50.08
N PRO A 337 -14.72 11.27 -51.27
CA PRO A 337 -14.10 10.93 -52.56
C PRO A 337 -12.99 11.90 -52.97
N ALA A 338 -11.96 11.41 -53.64
CA ALA A 338 -10.86 12.18 -54.19
C ALA A 338 -10.12 13.04 -53.11
N VAL A 339 -10.02 12.52 -51.89
CA VAL A 339 -9.38 13.19 -50.77
C VAL A 339 -8.14 12.40 -50.33
N ARG A 340 -7.06 13.14 -50.05
CA ARG A 340 -5.85 12.60 -49.48
C ARG A 340 -6.00 12.42 -47.98
N TYR A 341 -5.71 11.23 -47.49
CA TYR A 341 -5.74 10.84 -46.09
C TYR A 341 -4.40 10.26 -45.64
N TYR A 342 -4.22 10.27 -44.33
CA TYR A 342 -3.17 9.58 -43.63
C TYR A 342 -3.81 8.60 -42.65
N LEU A 343 -3.22 7.40 -42.54
CA LEU A 343 -3.70 6.30 -41.71
C LEU A 343 -2.59 5.88 -40.75
N VAL A 344 -2.93 5.69 -39.50
CA VAL A 344 -2.11 4.96 -38.54
C VAL A 344 -2.94 3.81 -37.97
N ALA A 345 -2.30 2.66 -37.71
CA ALA A 345 -2.84 1.64 -36.83
C ALA A 345 -2.49 2.00 -35.39
N TYR A 346 -3.38 1.75 -34.44
CA TYR A 346 -3.10 1.88 -33.02
C TYR A 346 -3.42 0.59 -32.30
N ALA A 347 -2.66 0.30 -31.22
CA ALA A 347 -2.87 -0.83 -30.34
C ALA A 347 -2.64 -0.39 -28.89
N VAL A 348 -3.43 -0.93 -27.98
CA VAL A 348 -3.41 -0.62 -26.54
C VAL A 348 -3.17 -1.90 -25.77
N ASN A 349 -2.22 -1.86 -24.86
CA ASN A 349 -2.04 -2.87 -23.82
C ASN A 349 -2.03 -2.20 -22.44
N GLU A 350 -1.68 -2.93 -21.37
CA GLU A 350 -1.64 -2.43 -19.99
C GLU A 350 -0.64 -1.29 -19.81
N ARG A 351 0.42 -1.21 -20.63
CA ARG A 351 1.40 -0.11 -20.58
C ARG A 351 0.84 1.18 -21.17
N GLY A 352 -0.04 1.07 -22.15
CA GLY A 352 -0.58 2.21 -22.86
C GLY A 352 -0.81 1.91 -24.33
N PHE A 353 -0.83 2.96 -25.17
CA PHE A 353 -1.04 2.81 -26.59
C PHE A 353 0.24 3.10 -27.38
N SER A 354 0.36 2.45 -28.53
CA SER A 354 1.32 2.79 -29.58
C SER A 354 0.61 2.98 -30.92
N CYS A 355 1.26 3.69 -31.82
CA CYS A 355 0.78 3.86 -33.19
C CYS A 355 1.86 3.40 -34.18
N SER A 356 1.40 2.88 -35.32
CA SER A 356 2.28 2.60 -36.44
C SER A 356 2.77 3.90 -37.12
N ARG A 357 3.69 3.77 -38.05
CA ARG A 357 4.00 4.86 -38.99
C ARG A 357 2.76 5.23 -39.78
N ALA A 358 2.61 6.53 -40.12
CA ALA A 358 1.52 7.01 -40.93
C ALA A 358 1.68 6.58 -42.41
N ILE A 359 0.62 6.06 -42.98
CA ILE A 359 0.53 5.69 -44.40
C ILE A 359 -0.33 6.71 -45.11
N ARG A 360 0.18 7.28 -46.18
CA ARG A 360 -0.57 8.18 -47.06
C ARG A 360 -1.33 7.39 -48.10
N PHE A 361 -2.60 7.73 -48.36
CA PHE A 361 -3.39 7.21 -49.46
C PHE A 361 -4.34 8.28 -49.97
N GLU A 362 -4.94 8.04 -51.14
CA GLU A 362 -5.99 8.89 -51.72
C GLU A 362 -7.22 8.01 -52.07
N THR A 363 -8.39 8.51 -51.76
CA THR A 363 -9.64 7.85 -52.12
C THR A 363 -9.95 8.07 -53.61
N GLY A 364 -10.60 7.10 -54.26
CA GLY A 364 -11.02 7.22 -55.64
C GLY A 364 -12.04 8.35 -55.87
N SER A 365 -12.17 8.78 -57.10
CA SER A 365 -13.26 9.67 -57.50
C SER A 365 -14.64 8.95 -57.41
N GLU A 366 -15.76 9.70 -57.45
CA GLU A 366 -17.09 9.08 -57.36
C GLU A 366 -17.38 8.09 -58.51
N ASP A 367 -16.67 8.24 -59.64
CA ASP A 367 -16.82 7.40 -60.82
C ASP A 367 -15.89 6.19 -60.88
N ASP A 368 -14.93 6.08 -59.96
CA ASP A 368 -13.93 5.01 -59.90
C ASP A 368 -14.26 3.97 -58.83
N GLU A 369 -14.43 2.72 -59.20
CA GLU A 369 -14.68 1.61 -58.28
C GLU A 369 -13.39 1.11 -57.56
N SER A 370 -12.17 1.38 -58.10
CA SER A 370 -10.90 1.00 -57.48
C SER A 370 -9.72 1.85 -57.99
N VAL A 371 -8.84 2.29 -57.05
CA VAL A 371 -7.60 3.01 -57.34
C VAL A 371 -6.39 2.23 -56.80
N SER A 372 -5.28 2.21 -57.55
CA SER A 372 -4.02 1.68 -57.10
C SER A 372 -3.40 2.60 -56.05
N VAL A 373 -2.77 2.03 -55.03
CA VAL A 373 -2.12 2.77 -53.92
C VAL A 373 -0.63 2.88 -54.17
N ASP A 374 -0.13 4.12 -54.30
CA ASP A 374 1.31 4.39 -54.31
C ASP A 374 1.83 4.55 -52.88
N PHE A 375 2.87 3.82 -52.57
CA PHE A 375 3.57 3.86 -51.28
C PHE A 375 4.80 4.75 -51.39
N ASP A 376 4.71 6.00 -50.91
CA ASP A 376 5.89 6.80 -50.66
C ASP A 376 6.28 6.66 -49.18
N GLU A 377 7.47 6.13 -48.98
CA GLU A 377 8.12 6.02 -47.64
C GLU A 377 8.52 7.43 -47.18
N TYR A 378 7.98 7.88 -46.03
CA TYR A 378 8.32 9.16 -45.46
C TYR A 378 9.58 9.06 -44.60
N ASP A 379 10.48 10.06 -44.72
CA ASP A 379 11.81 10.18 -44.13
C ASP A 379 11.85 10.02 -42.60
N GLU A 380 12.96 9.40 -42.13
CA GLU A 380 13.17 8.80 -40.78
C GLU A 380 13.48 9.78 -39.64
N ASP A 381 13.33 11.08 -39.75
CA ASP A 381 13.99 12.01 -38.83
C ASP A 381 13.10 12.72 -37.80
N GLU A 382 11.98 12.14 -37.33
CA GLU A 382 11.37 12.67 -36.11
C GLU A 382 11.06 11.54 -35.10
N ASN A 383 11.97 11.46 -34.13
CA ASN A 383 11.91 10.66 -32.93
C ASN A 383 10.65 11.00 -32.09
N TRP A 384 9.70 10.10 -32.04
CA TRP A 384 8.62 10.11 -31.04
C TRP A 384 9.19 9.55 -29.73
N GLY A 385 10.17 10.24 -29.18
CA GLY A 385 10.73 9.96 -27.89
C GLY A 385 9.77 10.42 -26.81
N GLY A 386 9.18 9.48 -26.08
CA GLY A 386 8.76 9.76 -24.74
C GLY A 386 10.00 10.21 -23.95
N ASP A 387 9.90 11.32 -23.26
CA ASP A 387 10.95 11.84 -22.39
C ASP A 387 11.40 10.75 -21.43
N THR A 388 12.73 10.58 -21.35
CA THR A 388 13.34 9.74 -20.32
C THR A 388 13.04 10.31 -18.95
N PRO A 389 12.56 9.51 -17.98
CA PRO A 389 12.26 10.00 -16.64
C PRO A 389 13.52 10.57 -16.00
N SER A 390 13.46 11.80 -15.49
CA SER A 390 14.44 12.32 -14.57
C SER A 390 14.35 11.53 -13.25
N ASP A 391 15.48 11.15 -12.71
CA ASP A 391 15.66 10.53 -11.40
C ASP A 391 15.18 11.49 -10.29
N GLY A 392 13.88 11.47 -10.04
CA GLY A 392 13.21 12.29 -9.05
C GLY A 392 12.59 11.41 -7.96
N SER A 393 13.10 11.53 -6.76
CA SER A 393 12.55 10.92 -5.54
C SER A 393 11.22 11.58 -5.17
N ASP A 394 10.10 11.06 -5.68
CA ASP A 394 8.74 11.53 -5.35
C ASP A 394 8.16 10.87 -4.10
N LEU A 395 9.00 10.60 -3.10
CA LEU A 395 8.53 10.43 -1.74
C LEU A 395 8.53 11.81 -1.09
N GLU A 396 7.43 12.49 -1.22
CA GLU A 396 7.19 13.67 -0.41
C GLU A 396 7.02 13.23 1.04
N LYS A 397 7.68 13.93 1.96
CA LYS A 397 7.42 13.76 3.39
C LYS A 397 6.04 14.33 3.66
N ASP A 398 5.26 13.63 4.47
CA ASP A 398 3.99 14.14 4.99
C ASP A 398 4.26 15.41 5.84
N ASP A 399 4.31 16.56 5.20
CA ASP A 399 4.30 17.88 5.84
C ASP A 399 2.83 18.30 6.08
N TYR A 400 2.02 17.43 6.69
CA TYR A 400 0.68 17.82 7.11
C TYR A 400 0.79 18.74 8.32
N PRO A 401 0.09 19.90 8.32
CA PRO A 401 0.05 20.74 9.50
C PRO A 401 -0.52 19.98 10.70
N ASP A 402 -0.04 20.35 11.87
CA ASP A 402 -0.25 19.79 13.22
C ASP A 402 -1.70 19.61 13.71
N ASP A 403 -2.69 19.50 12.84
CA ASP A 403 -4.11 19.46 13.20
C ASP A 403 -4.72 18.07 13.30
N GLU A 404 -3.95 16.98 13.11
CA GLU A 404 -4.42 15.68 13.53
C GLU A 404 -4.24 15.56 15.06
N ASN A 405 -5.24 16.08 15.78
CA ASN A 405 -5.52 15.66 17.14
C ASN A 405 -5.74 14.15 17.10
N TRP A 406 -4.81 13.43 17.70
CA TRP A 406 -5.02 12.06 18.11
C TRP A 406 -6.04 12.10 19.29
N ASN A 407 -7.33 12.09 18.96
CA ASN A 407 -8.41 11.80 19.90
C ASN A 407 -8.85 10.35 19.72
#